data_03c366a1b1957de856abc38334eaccf9
#
_entry.id   03c366a1b1957de856abc38334eaccf9
#
_cell.length_a   1.000
_cell.length_b   1.000
_cell.length_c   1.000
_cell.angle_alpha   90.00
_cell.angle_beta   90.00
_cell.angle_gamma   90.00
#
_symmetry.space_group_name_H-M   'P 1'
#
loop_
_entity.id
_entity.type
_entity.pdbx_description
1 polymer ?
#
loop_
_entity_poly.entity_id
_entity_poly.type
_entity_poly.pdbx_seq_one_letter_code
_entity_poly.pdbx_strand_id
1 'polypeptide(L)'
;MPTPGQWRVRRILRKVFSFINFAAREINCKIVYYGAGLGGKTTNLQIIYQKTAEQQKGKMISLATETERTLFFDFLPLDLGSVRGFKTRIHLYTVPGQVFYDASRKLILRGVDGIVFVADSQEQRMDANVEALENLMSNLKEHGYDFNKIPYVLQLNKRDLPNVLPAETLNKELRKKNEAVVEAVAFQGVGVFETLKEIAKQVLTELKAGG
;
A
#
# COMPACT_ATOMS: atom_id res chain seq x y z
N MET A 1 -2.45 -37.23 13.55
CA MET A 1 -1.63 -36.12 13.02
C MET A 1 -2.22 -35.71 11.67
N PRO A 2 -2.44 -34.43 11.38
CA PRO A 2 -3.01 -34.00 10.09
C PRO A 2 -1.99 -34.21 8.96
N THR A 3 -2.47 -34.58 7.79
CA THR A 3 -1.65 -34.85 6.60
C THR A 3 -1.02 -33.56 6.03
N PRO A 4 0.08 -33.65 5.26
CA PRO A 4 0.73 -32.45 4.64
C PRO A 4 -0.23 -31.58 3.82
N GLY A 5 -1.26 -32.15 3.19
CA GLY A 5 -2.29 -31.42 2.47
C GLY A 5 -3.19 -30.59 3.38
N GLN A 6 -3.52 -31.10 4.58
CA GLN A 6 -4.34 -30.38 5.55
C GLN A 6 -3.60 -29.17 6.16
N TRP A 7 -2.27 -29.22 6.28
CA TRP A 7 -1.45 -28.08 6.67
C TRP A 7 -1.43 -26.98 5.61
N ARG A 8 -1.40 -27.38 4.32
CA ARG A 8 -1.43 -26.43 3.19
C ARG A 8 -2.77 -25.71 3.10
N VAL A 9 -3.87 -26.45 3.24
CA VAL A 9 -5.22 -25.88 3.26
C VAL A 9 -5.43 -25.00 4.49
N ARG A 10 -5.01 -25.41 5.70
CA ARG A 10 -5.10 -24.59 6.90
C ARG A 10 -4.25 -23.30 6.81
N ARG A 11 -3.10 -23.36 6.14
CA ARG A 11 -2.23 -22.17 5.94
C ARG A 11 -2.82 -21.21 4.92
N ILE A 12 -3.46 -21.72 3.85
CA ILE A 12 -4.19 -20.92 2.87
C ILE A 12 -5.45 -20.32 3.52
N LEU A 13 -6.23 -21.12 4.23
CA LEU A 13 -7.41 -20.67 4.95
C LEU A 13 -7.08 -19.63 6.03
N ARG A 14 -6.00 -19.78 6.79
CA ARG A 14 -5.56 -18.75 7.77
C ARG A 14 -5.21 -17.42 7.10
N LYS A 15 -4.66 -17.42 5.88
CA LYS A 15 -4.33 -16.20 5.15
C LYS A 15 -5.59 -15.53 4.56
N VAL A 16 -6.55 -16.31 4.08
CA VAL A 16 -7.82 -15.83 3.50
C VAL A 16 -8.84 -15.47 4.58
N PHE A 17 -8.93 -16.23 5.67
CA PHE A 17 -9.92 -16.01 6.74
C PHE A 17 -9.54 -14.91 7.75
N SER A 18 -8.33 -14.39 7.73
CA SER A 18 -7.91 -13.32 8.65
C SER A 18 -8.62 -11.99 8.36
N PHE A 19 -9.14 -11.78 7.14
CA PHE A 19 -9.70 -10.51 6.68
C PHE A 19 -11.21 -10.56 6.40
N ILE A 20 -11.81 -11.74 6.27
CA ILE A 20 -13.24 -11.91 6.08
C ILE A 20 -13.85 -12.40 7.39
N ASN A 21 -14.63 -11.54 8.05
CA ASN A 21 -15.44 -11.93 9.19
C ASN A 21 -16.83 -12.32 8.72
N PHE A 22 -17.06 -13.62 8.53
CA PHE A 22 -18.35 -14.14 8.08
C PHE A 22 -19.49 -13.88 9.08
N ALA A 23 -19.22 -13.91 10.38
CA ALA A 23 -20.22 -13.68 11.41
C ALA A 23 -20.70 -12.22 11.41
N ALA A 24 -19.77 -11.27 11.27
CA ALA A 24 -20.08 -9.86 11.16
C ALA A 24 -20.41 -9.42 9.73
N ARG A 25 -20.25 -10.28 8.72
CA ARG A 25 -20.28 -9.94 7.29
C ARG A 25 -19.42 -8.72 6.96
N GLU A 26 -18.16 -8.77 7.39
CA GLU A 26 -17.19 -7.70 7.15
C GLU A 26 -15.97 -8.23 6.39
N ILE A 27 -15.48 -7.42 5.45
CA ILE A 27 -14.21 -7.59 4.76
C ILE A 27 -13.33 -6.41 5.16
N ASN A 28 -12.15 -6.69 5.69
CA ASN A 28 -11.16 -5.67 6.04
C ASN A 28 -9.89 -5.92 5.22
N CYS A 29 -9.49 -4.95 4.40
CA CYS A 29 -8.31 -5.01 3.56
C CYS A 29 -7.25 -4.03 4.05
N LYS A 30 -6.01 -4.45 4.06
CA LYS A 30 -4.86 -3.62 4.44
C LYS A 30 -4.04 -3.24 3.22
N ILE A 31 -3.95 -1.95 2.93
CA ILE A 31 -3.13 -1.39 1.86
C ILE A 31 -2.02 -0.54 2.49
N VAL A 32 -0.78 -0.78 2.07
CA VAL A 32 0.39 -0.08 2.59
C VAL A 32 1.00 0.79 1.49
N TYR A 33 1.12 2.09 1.75
CA TYR A 33 1.86 3.04 0.95
C TYR A 33 3.33 2.99 1.37
N TYR A 34 4.17 2.51 0.48
CA TYR A 34 5.60 2.30 0.67
C TYR A 34 6.41 3.24 -0.22
N GLY A 35 7.71 3.41 0.03
CA GLY A 35 8.62 4.22 -0.79
C GLY A 35 9.53 5.10 0.06
N ALA A 36 10.44 5.80 -0.60
CA ALA A 36 11.47 6.64 0.02
C ALA A 36 10.90 7.72 0.94
N GLY A 37 11.72 8.23 1.84
CA GLY A 37 11.39 9.39 2.67
C GLY A 37 11.03 10.59 1.81
N LEU A 38 10.02 11.36 2.25
CA LEU A 38 9.51 12.56 1.57
C LEU A 38 8.89 12.30 0.17
N GLY A 39 8.71 11.04 -0.25
CA GLY A 39 8.14 10.69 -1.56
C GLY A 39 6.65 11.06 -1.73
N GLY A 40 5.94 11.42 -0.65
CA GLY A 40 4.53 11.85 -0.71
C GLY A 40 3.52 10.81 -0.24
N LYS A 41 3.93 9.79 0.50
CA LYS A 41 3.03 8.76 1.08
C LYS A 41 1.96 9.37 1.98
N THR A 42 2.36 10.14 2.98
CA THR A 42 1.47 10.87 3.90
C THR A 42 0.55 11.83 3.15
N THR A 43 1.09 12.54 2.14
CA THR A 43 0.31 13.46 1.30
C THR A 43 -0.83 12.74 0.58
N ASN A 44 -0.58 11.54 0.05
CA ASN A 44 -1.64 10.72 -0.56
C ASN A 44 -2.78 10.47 0.45
N LEU A 45 -2.48 10.00 1.66
CA LEU A 45 -3.50 9.73 2.67
C LEU A 45 -4.24 11.00 3.11
N GLN A 46 -3.54 12.12 3.26
CA GLN A 46 -4.14 13.42 3.61
C GLN A 46 -5.14 13.87 2.54
N ILE A 47 -4.79 13.77 1.27
CA ILE A 47 -5.69 14.14 0.16
C ILE A 47 -6.90 13.20 0.09
N ILE A 48 -6.69 11.89 0.28
CA ILE A 48 -7.79 10.93 0.35
C ILE A 48 -8.71 11.30 1.52
N TYR A 49 -8.16 11.57 2.69
CA TYR A 49 -8.94 11.99 3.86
C TYR A 49 -9.74 13.26 3.60
N GLN A 50 -9.12 14.28 3.03
CA GLN A 50 -9.77 15.57 2.77
C GLN A 50 -10.91 15.47 1.76
N LYS A 51 -10.74 14.66 0.71
CA LYS A 51 -11.69 14.56 -0.41
C LYS A 51 -12.73 13.44 -0.25
N THR A 52 -12.58 12.56 0.74
CA THR A 52 -13.57 11.50 1.03
C THR A 52 -14.67 12.03 1.97
N ALA A 53 -15.92 11.70 1.68
CA ALA A 53 -17.05 12.10 2.52
C ALA A 53 -16.93 11.55 3.96
N GLU A 54 -17.42 12.32 4.94
CA GLU A 54 -17.29 11.97 6.37
C GLU A 54 -17.89 10.59 6.71
N GLN A 55 -18.98 10.19 6.04
CA GLN A 55 -19.63 8.90 6.25
C GLN A 55 -18.85 7.71 5.71
N GLN A 56 -17.87 7.97 4.83
CA GLN A 56 -17.05 6.96 4.15
C GLN A 56 -15.63 6.85 4.71
N LYS A 57 -15.29 7.62 5.73
CA LYS A 57 -13.95 7.58 6.35
C LYS A 57 -14.04 7.57 7.86
N GLY A 58 -13.06 6.94 8.51
CA GLY A 58 -12.86 7.10 9.94
C GLY A 58 -11.81 8.18 10.23
N LYS A 59 -11.48 8.34 11.50
CA LYS A 59 -10.45 9.31 11.93
C LYS A 59 -9.09 8.91 11.37
N MET A 60 -8.43 9.85 10.71
CA MET A 60 -7.02 9.68 10.35
C MET A 60 -6.16 9.79 11.61
N ILE A 61 -5.27 8.83 11.82
CA ILE A 61 -4.30 8.82 12.93
C ILE A 61 -2.93 8.96 12.32
N SER A 62 -2.16 9.94 12.80
CA SER A 62 -0.76 10.12 12.43
C SER A 62 0.07 10.04 13.70
N LEU A 63 0.97 9.08 13.77
CA LEU A 63 1.94 8.95 14.85
C LEU A 63 3.24 9.62 14.39
N ALA A 64 3.37 10.89 14.71
CA ALA A 64 4.58 11.69 14.47
C ALA A 64 5.19 12.11 15.81
N THR A 65 6.52 12.27 15.89
CA THR A 65 7.16 12.99 16.99
C THR A 65 7.36 14.46 16.64
N GLU A 66 7.65 15.26 17.65
CA GLU A 66 7.92 16.71 17.52
C GLU A 66 9.12 17.02 16.61
N THR A 67 10.04 16.07 16.43
CA THR A 67 11.27 16.25 15.65
C THR A 67 11.23 15.64 14.25
N GLU A 68 10.32 14.69 13.98
CA GLU A 68 10.23 14.00 12.67
C GLU A 68 8.79 13.78 12.23
N ARG A 69 8.50 14.08 10.94
CA ARG A 69 7.14 14.12 10.38
C ARG A 69 6.39 12.79 10.38
N THR A 70 7.07 11.64 10.45
CA THR A 70 6.42 10.33 10.53
C THR A 70 7.36 9.35 11.21
N LEU A 71 7.19 9.11 12.52
CA LEU A 71 8.01 8.16 13.27
C LEU A 71 7.56 6.72 13.07
N PHE A 72 6.27 6.48 12.98
CA PHE A 72 5.77 5.12 12.89
C PHE A 72 4.92 4.89 11.65
N PHE A 73 3.78 5.55 11.50
CA PHE A 73 2.89 5.39 10.34
C PHE A 73 1.72 6.36 10.40
N ASP A 74 1.12 6.62 9.24
CA ASP A 74 -0.23 7.17 9.16
C ASP A 74 -1.21 6.03 8.94
N PHE A 75 -2.42 6.17 9.49
CA PHE A 75 -3.51 5.22 9.36
C PHE A 75 -4.80 5.92 8.98
N LEU A 76 -5.47 5.43 7.95
CA LEU A 76 -6.75 5.96 7.49
C LEU A 76 -7.70 4.80 7.14
N PRO A 77 -8.78 4.58 7.91
CA PRO A 77 -9.82 3.62 7.55
C PRO A 77 -10.83 4.26 6.59
N LEU A 78 -11.17 3.53 5.53
CA LEU A 78 -12.17 3.88 4.54
C LEU A 78 -13.28 2.83 4.49
N ASP A 79 -14.53 3.27 4.36
CA ASP A 79 -15.70 2.41 4.15
C ASP A 79 -16.08 2.45 2.66
N LEU A 80 -16.02 1.32 2.00
CA LEU A 80 -16.40 1.16 0.59
C LEU A 80 -17.88 0.74 0.42
N GLY A 81 -18.64 0.71 1.50
CA GLY A 81 -20.00 0.21 1.48
C GLY A 81 -20.08 -1.31 1.48
N SER A 82 -21.09 -1.87 0.82
CA SER A 82 -21.33 -3.31 0.80
C SER A 82 -20.97 -3.94 -0.54
N VAL A 83 -20.10 -4.94 -0.50
CA VAL A 83 -19.74 -5.77 -1.66
C VAL A 83 -20.29 -7.18 -1.42
N ARG A 84 -21.26 -7.61 -2.25
CA ARG A 84 -21.93 -8.92 -2.12
C ARG A 84 -22.49 -9.22 -0.72
N GLY A 85 -23.06 -8.19 -0.06
CA GLY A 85 -23.63 -8.31 1.28
C GLY A 85 -22.62 -8.27 2.43
N PHE A 86 -21.32 -8.04 2.13
CA PHE A 86 -20.28 -7.82 3.13
C PHE A 86 -19.91 -6.34 3.22
N LYS A 87 -19.93 -5.77 4.41
CA LYS A 87 -19.41 -4.44 4.65
C LYS A 87 -17.89 -4.44 4.41
N THR A 88 -17.44 -3.62 3.47
CA THR A 88 -16.04 -3.65 3.01
C THR A 88 -15.31 -2.39 3.48
N ARG A 89 -14.25 -2.58 4.23
CA ARG A 89 -13.36 -1.51 4.69
C ARG A 89 -11.96 -1.68 4.16
N ILE A 90 -11.34 -0.57 3.77
CA ILE A 90 -9.92 -0.51 3.44
C ILE A 90 -9.20 0.28 4.51
N HIS A 91 -8.14 -0.29 5.02
CA HIS A 91 -7.26 0.32 5.98
C HIS A 91 -5.96 0.73 5.29
N LEU A 92 -5.77 2.03 5.08
CA LEU A 92 -4.57 2.57 4.48
C LEU A 92 -3.53 2.85 5.54
N TYR A 93 -2.29 2.47 5.27
CA TYR A 93 -1.12 2.71 6.13
C TYR A 93 0.00 3.33 5.32
N THR A 94 0.78 4.22 5.92
CA THR A 94 2.09 4.60 5.40
C THR A 94 3.19 3.92 6.21
N VAL A 95 4.37 3.78 5.62
CA VAL A 95 5.58 3.37 6.35
C VAL A 95 6.52 4.57 6.53
N PRO A 96 7.32 4.61 7.61
CA PRO A 96 8.39 5.58 7.74
C PRO A 96 9.41 5.40 6.62
N GLY A 97 9.78 6.50 5.97
CA GLY A 97 10.64 6.47 4.78
C GLY A 97 12.14 6.48 5.09
N GLN A 98 12.55 6.70 6.32
CA GLN A 98 13.96 6.73 6.70
C GLN A 98 14.51 5.32 6.97
N VAL A 99 15.81 5.13 6.65
CA VAL A 99 16.49 3.83 6.67
C VAL A 99 16.47 3.17 8.05
N PHE A 100 16.54 3.96 9.13
CA PHE A 100 16.63 3.48 10.51
C PHE A 100 15.35 2.76 11.03
N TYR A 101 14.22 2.85 10.32
CA TYR A 101 12.93 2.31 10.77
C TYR A 101 12.55 0.99 10.10
N ASP A 102 13.52 0.17 9.73
CA ASP A 102 13.25 -1.12 9.06
C ASP A 102 12.34 -2.03 9.87
N ALA A 103 12.56 -2.13 11.19
CA ALA A 103 11.71 -2.92 12.08
C ALA A 103 10.24 -2.44 12.06
N SER A 104 10.00 -1.12 12.02
CA SER A 104 8.65 -0.55 11.91
C SER A 104 8.02 -0.86 10.55
N ARG A 105 8.79 -0.76 9.45
CA ARG A 105 8.32 -1.13 8.11
C ARG A 105 7.90 -2.60 8.04
N LYS A 106 8.72 -3.51 8.59
CA LYS A 106 8.39 -4.95 8.71
C LYS A 106 7.10 -5.17 9.47
N LEU A 107 6.94 -4.52 10.62
CA LEU A 107 5.73 -4.65 11.42
C LEU A 107 4.47 -4.19 10.66
N ILE A 108 4.57 -3.05 9.95
CA ILE A 108 3.46 -2.50 9.17
C ILE A 108 3.12 -3.42 7.98
N LEU A 109 4.09 -4.09 7.35
CA LEU A 109 3.84 -5.02 6.24
C LEU A 109 3.16 -6.33 6.66
N ARG A 110 3.13 -6.65 7.95
CA ARG A 110 2.46 -7.87 8.42
C ARG A 110 0.96 -7.82 8.11
N GLY A 111 0.47 -8.83 7.40
CA GLY A 111 -0.94 -8.92 7.01
C GLY A 111 -1.33 -7.95 5.88
N VAL A 112 -0.39 -7.48 5.06
CA VAL A 112 -0.66 -6.60 3.92
C VAL A 112 -1.37 -7.37 2.79
N ASP A 113 -2.41 -6.74 2.21
CA ASP A 113 -3.18 -7.28 1.08
C ASP A 113 -2.82 -6.60 -0.23
N GLY A 114 -2.33 -5.35 -0.18
CA GLY A 114 -1.92 -4.61 -1.36
C GLY A 114 -0.93 -3.51 -1.03
N ILE A 115 -0.11 -3.17 -2.00
CA ILE A 115 0.97 -2.19 -1.84
C ILE A 115 0.87 -1.12 -2.91
N VAL A 116 0.98 0.14 -2.50
CA VAL A 116 1.25 1.27 -3.37
C VAL A 116 2.69 1.70 -3.14
N PHE A 117 3.55 1.56 -4.13
CA PHE A 117 4.89 2.10 -4.08
C PHE A 117 4.90 3.51 -4.64
N VAL A 118 5.17 4.49 -3.78
CA VAL A 118 5.22 5.90 -4.13
C VAL A 118 6.66 6.29 -4.41
N ALA A 119 6.99 6.42 -5.68
CA ALA A 119 8.29 6.88 -6.16
C ALA A 119 8.30 8.40 -6.30
N ASP A 120 9.35 9.03 -5.84
CA ASP A 120 9.63 10.44 -6.08
C ASP A 120 10.25 10.59 -7.47
N SER A 121 9.59 11.31 -8.38
CA SER A 121 10.03 11.41 -9.78
C SER A 121 11.29 12.27 -9.99
N GLN A 122 11.77 12.98 -8.97
CA GLN A 122 12.98 13.80 -9.08
C GLN A 122 14.23 12.95 -9.36
N GLU A 123 15.08 13.40 -10.27
CA GLU A 123 16.31 12.69 -10.66
C GLU A 123 17.18 12.33 -9.45
N GLN A 124 17.42 13.27 -8.58
CA GLN A 124 18.22 13.09 -7.36
C GLN A 124 17.62 12.13 -6.33
N ARG A 125 16.41 11.63 -6.57
CA ARG A 125 15.72 10.68 -5.68
C ARG A 125 15.71 9.25 -6.21
N MET A 126 16.31 9.00 -7.38
CA MET A 126 16.29 7.67 -7.99
C MET A 126 16.93 6.62 -7.09
N ASP A 127 18.13 6.88 -6.55
CA ASP A 127 18.82 5.93 -5.67
C ASP A 127 17.99 5.61 -4.42
N ALA A 128 17.36 6.63 -3.82
CA ALA A 128 16.49 6.42 -2.67
C ALA A 128 15.21 5.63 -3.02
N ASN A 129 14.68 5.76 -4.24
CA ASN A 129 13.57 4.94 -4.71
C ASN A 129 13.99 3.48 -4.89
N VAL A 130 15.15 3.24 -5.50
CA VAL A 130 15.70 1.89 -5.71
C VAL A 130 15.95 1.21 -4.36
N GLU A 131 16.64 1.87 -3.44
CA GLU A 131 16.88 1.37 -2.08
C GLU A 131 15.57 1.02 -1.35
N ALA A 132 14.58 1.90 -1.43
CA ALA A 132 13.28 1.66 -0.81
C ALA A 132 12.54 0.47 -1.44
N LEU A 133 12.67 0.26 -2.75
CA LEU A 133 12.06 -0.86 -3.45
C LEU A 133 12.74 -2.19 -3.10
N GLU A 134 14.06 -2.22 -3.04
CA GLU A 134 14.82 -3.39 -2.61
C GLU A 134 14.49 -3.77 -1.17
N ASN A 135 14.41 -2.78 -0.29
CA ASN A 135 14.00 -3.01 1.09
C ASN A 135 12.56 -3.56 1.18
N LEU A 136 11.61 -3.03 0.38
CA LEU A 136 10.26 -3.59 0.30
C LEU A 136 10.27 -5.06 -0.10
N MET A 137 10.99 -5.40 -1.16
CA MET A 137 11.07 -6.78 -1.68
C MET A 137 11.68 -7.74 -0.65
N SER A 138 12.76 -7.30 0.04
CA SER A 138 13.38 -8.05 1.13
C SER A 138 12.40 -8.29 2.28
N ASN A 139 11.72 -7.25 2.75
CA ASN A 139 10.77 -7.33 3.86
C ASN A 139 9.55 -8.20 3.53
N LEU A 140 9.06 -8.15 2.30
CA LEU A 140 7.98 -9.04 1.83
C LEU A 140 8.42 -10.50 1.84
N LYS A 141 9.63 -10.78 1.34
CA LYS A 141 10.20 -12.13 1.32
C LYS A 141 10.34 -12.69 2.75
N GLU A 142 10.82 -11.91 3.71
CA GLU A 142 10.92 -12.30 5.11
C GLU A 142 9.56 -12.67 5.72
N HIS A 143 8.49 -11.99 5.31
CA HIS A 143 7.12 -12.30 5.72
C HIS A 143 6.48 -13.45 4.92
N GLY A 144 7.22 -14.06 3.99
CA GLY A 144 6.73 -15.15 3.15
C GLY A 144 5.75 -14.72 2.05
N TYR A 145 5.75 -13.45 1.68
CA TYR A 145 5.01 -12.96 0.52
C TYR A 145 5.81 -13.16 -0.77
N ASP A 146 5.11 -13.52 -1.84
CA ASP A 146 5.63 -13.51 -3.20
C ASP A 146 5.32 -12.15 -3.83
N PHE A 147 6.35 -11.35 -4.10
CA PHE A 147 6.19 -10.04 -4.71
C PHE A 147 5.42 -10.09 -6.03
N ASN A 148 5.58 -11.17 -6.82
CA ASN A 148 4.91 -11.29 -8.10
C ASN A 148 3.39 -11.52 -7.98
N LYS A 149 2.91 -11.97 -6.83
CA LYS A 149 1.50 -12.29 -6.59
C LYS A 149 0.75 -11.24 -5.81
N ILE A 150 1.44 -10.44 -4.99
CA ILE A 150 0.77 -9.44 -4.18
C ILE A 150 0.25 -8.30 -5.07
N PRO A 151 -1.00 -7.84 -4.86
CA PRO A 151 -1.52 -6.62 -5.47
C PRO A 151 -0.57 -5.45 -5.30
N TYR A 152 -0.21 -4.79 -6.39
CA TYR A 152 0.84 -3.77 -6.38
C TYR A 152 0.59 -2.71 -7.44
N VAL A 153 0.75 -1.44 -7.07
CA VAL A 153 0.70 -0.28 -7.97
C VAL A 153 1.95 0.56 -7.77
N LEU A 154 2.61 0.92 -8.86
CA LEU A 154 3.69 1.91 -8.88
C LEU A 154 3.08 3.29 -9.13
N GLN A 155 3.24 4.21 -8.18
CA GLN A 155 2.86 5.61 -8.35
C GLN A 155 4.11 6.46 -8.57
N LEU A 156 4.20 7.12 -9.72
CA LEU A 156 5.24 8.11 -10.03
C LEU A 156 4.75 9.47 -9.57
N ASN A 157 5.16 9.89 -8.39
CA ASN A 157 4.67 11.12 -7.76
C ASN A 157 5.57 12.32 -8.04
N LYS A 158 5.05 13.53 -7.81
CA LYS A 158 5.71 14.84 -8.01
C LYS A 158 6.03 15.14 -9.46
N ARG A 159 5.12 14.73 -10.39
CA ARG A 159 5.28 14.97 -11.82
C ARG A 159 5.23 16.45 -12.24
N ASP A 160 4.85 17.31 -11.31
CA ASP A 160 4.78 18.78 -11.46
C ASP A 160 6.12 19.49 -11.26
N LEU A 161 7.13 18.82 -10.75
CA LEU A 161 8.43 19.44 -10.49
C LEU A 161 9.29 19.55 -11.77
N PRO A 162 10.16 20.57 -11.87
CA PRO A 162 10.93 20.81 -13.10
C PRO A 162 12.01 19.76 -13.39
N ASN A 163 12.56 19.10 -12.35
CA ASN A 163 13.69 18.17 -12.47
C ASN A 163 13.24 16.72 -12.30
N VAL A 164 12.17 16.32 -12.98
CA VAL A 164 11.69 14.94 -12.94
C VAL A 164 12.24 14.12 -14.09
N LEU A 165 12.58 12.88 -13.80
CA LEU A 165 12.95 11.92 -14.83
C LEU A 165 11.74 11.59 -15.73
N PRO A 166 11.97 11.27 -17.02
CA PRO A 166 10.93 10.71 -17.88
C PRO A 166 10.28 9.47 -17.24
N ALA A 167 8.97 9.31 -17.42
CA ALA A 167 8.25 8.15 -16.89
C ALA A 167 8.83 6.82 -17.40
N GLU A 168 9.34 6.78 -18.63
CA GLU A 168 10.00 5.62 -19.21
C GLU A 168 11.26 5.22 -18.45
N THR A 169 12.08 6.22 -18.05
CA THR A 169 13.29 5.98 -17.23
C THR A 169 12.92 5.42 -15.86
N LEU A 170 11.95 6.04 -15.19
CA LEU A 170 11.45 5.56 -13.90
C LEU A 170 10.89 4.14 -14.00
N ASN A 171 10.12 3.85 -15.05
CA ASN A 171 9.58 2.53 -15.30
C ASN A 171 10.67 1.49 -15.53
N LYS A 172 11.71 1.80 -16.29
CA LYS A 172 12.83 0.90 -16.56
C LYS A 172 13.52 0.45 -15.26
N GLU A 173 13.71 1.37 -14.32
CA GLU A 173 14.44 1.11 -13.08
C GLU A 173 13.53 0.52 -11.98
N LEU A 174 12.29 1.00 -11.86
CA LEU A 174 11.42 0.70 -10.71
C LEU A 174 10.36 -0.35 -11.00
N ARG A 175 9.94 -0.54 -12.25
CA ARG A 175 8.95 -1.54 -12.61
C ARG A 175 9.57 -2.94 -12.60
N LYS A 176 9.00 -3.84 -11.80
CA LYS A 176 9.57 -5.20 -11.60
C LYS A 176 8.69 -6.33 -12.11
N LYS A 177 7.43 -6.05 -12.39
CA LYS A 177 6.47 -6.98 -13.00
C LYS A 177 5.54 -6.18 -13.93
N ASN A 178 4.49 -6.78 -14.46
CA ASN A 178 3.51 -6.05 -15.28
C ASN A 178 2.45 -5.33 -14.42
N GLU A 179 2.94 -4.53 -13.45
CA GLU A 179 2.09 -3.75 -12.57
C GLU A 179 1.50 -2.51 -13.25
N ALA A 180 0.39 -2.02 -12.71
CA ALA A 180 -0.17 -0.74 -13.06
C ALA A 180 0.76 0.39 -12.60
N VAL A 181 0.95 1.39 -13.47
CA VAL A 181 1.72 2.60 -13.19
C VAL A 181 0.80 3.79 -13.28
N VAL A 182 0.84 4.66 -12.28
CA VAL A 182 0.03 5.90 -12.22
C VAL A 182 0.95 7.09 -12.00
N GLU A 183 0.91 8.05 -12.90
CA GLU A 183 1.58 9.34 -12.70
C GLU A 183 0.74 10.21 -11.77
N ALA A 184 1.39 10.91 -10.83
CA ALA A 184 0.70 11.65 -9.78
C ALA A 184 1.36 12.98 -9.42
N VAL A 185 0.52 13.87 -8.96
CA VAL A 185 0.86 15.10 -8.24
C VAL A 185 0.04 15.08 -6.95
N ALA A 186 0.50 14.30 -5.98
CA ALA A 186 -0.30 13.95 -4.80
C ALA A 186 -0.81 15.19 -4.05
N PHE A 187 0.00 16.21 -3.92
CA PHE A 187 -0.35 17.45 -3.23
C PHE A 187 -1.52 18.21 -3.92
N GLN A 188 -1.69 18.05 -5.25
CA GLN A 188 -2.83 18.57 -5.99
C GLN A 188 -4.00 17.57 -6.08
N GLY A 189 -3.77 16.34 -5.68
CA GLY A 189 -4.74 15.26 -5.74
C GLY A 189 -4.81 14.54 -7.09
N VAL A 190 -3.94 14.90 -8.05
CA VAL A 190 -3.84 14.24 -9.35
C VAL A 190 -3.24 12.85 -9.17
N GLY A 191 -3.83 11.82 -9.78
CA GLY A 191 -3.37 10.44 -9.70
C GLY A 191 -3.64 9.73 -8.37
N VAL A 192 -4.09 10.44 -7.32
CA VAL A 192 -4.27 9.88 -5.96
C VAL A 192 -5.43 8.89 -5.91
N PHE A 193 -6.60 9.26 -6.42
CA PHE A 193 -7.78 8.38 -6.43
C PHE A 193 -7.69 7.31 -7.51
N GLU A 194 -7.02 7.57 -8.61
CA GLU A 194 -6.70 6.59 -9.65
C GLU A 194 -5.85 5.46 -9.04
N THR A 195 -4.78 5.81 -8.32
CA THR A 195 -3.95 4.86 -7.58
C THR A 195 -4.76 4.06 -6.57
N LEU A 196 -5.58 4.73 -5.75
CA LEU A 196 -6.40 4.06 -4.74
C LEU A 196 -7.41 3.10 -5.37
N LYS A 197 -8.09 3.50 -6.44
CA LYS A 197 -9.05 2.66 -7.17
C LYS A 197 -8.38 1.43 -7.75
N GLU A 198 -7.21 1.60 -8.38
CA GLU A 198 -6.49 0.50 -9.01
C GLU A 198 -6.02 -0.54 -7.98
N ILE A 199 -5.39 -0.10 -6.88
CA ILE A 199 -4.94 -1.06 -5.85
C ILE A 199 -6.14 -1.73 -5.15
N ALA A 200 -7.21 -0.99 -4.86
CA ALA A 200 -8.42 -1.55 -4.27
C ALA A 200 -9.06 -2.61 -5.16
N LYS A 201 -9.14 -2.35 -6.48
CA LYS A 201 -9.64 -3.31 -7.47
C LYS A 201 -8.81 -4.59 -7.48
N GLN A 202 -7.49 -4.50 -7.49
CA GLN A 202 -6.60 -5.66 -7.46
C GLN A 202 -6.80 -6.48 -6.17
N VAL A 203 -6.79 -5.82 -5.00
CA VAL A 203 -7.00 -6.48 -3.69
C VAL A 203 -8.36 -7.19 -3.65
N LEU A 204 -9.43 -6.52 -4.06
CA LEU A 204 -10.77 -7.12 -4.06
C LEU A 204 -10.91 -8.27 -5.08
N THR A 205 -10.13 -8.25 -6.15
CA THR A 205 -10.10 -9.33 -7.14
C THR A 205 -9.41 -10.57 -6.59
N GLU A 206 -8.25 -10.39 -5.92
CA GLU A 206 -7.53 -11.49 -5.25
C GLU A 206 -8.38 -12.14 -4.15
N LEU A 207 -9.09 -11.35 -3.36
CA LEU A 207 -10.02 -11.87 -2.34
C LEU A 207 -11.16 -12.70 -2.94
N LYS A 208 -11.60 -12.37 -4.16
CA LYS A 208 -12.62 -13.17 -4.88
C LYS A 208 -12.08 -14.46 -5.45
N ALA A 209 -10.83 -14.49 -5.88
CA ALA A 209 -10.18 -15.65 -6.48
C ALA A 209 -9.71 -16.68 -5.44
N GLY A 210 -9.49 -16.25 -4.19
CA GLY A 210 -9.05 -17.12 -3.09
C GLY A 210 -10.17 -17.64 -2.18
N GLY A 211 -11.41 -17.30 -2.44
CA GLY A 211 -12.63 -17.81 -1.78
C GLY A 211 -13.48 -18.63 -2.72
#